data_f4014de6f098e184b24a6b7f458a9e7a
#
_entry.id   f4014de6f098e184b24a6b7f458a9e7a
#
_cell.length_a   1.000
_cell.length_b   1.000
_cell.length_c   1.000
_cell.angle_alpha   90.00
_cell.angle_beta   90.00
_cell.angle_gamma   90.00
#
_symmetry.space_group_name_H-M   'P 1'
#
loop_
_entity.id
_entity.type
_entity.pdbx_description
1 polymer ?
#
loop_
_entity_poly.entity_id
_entity_poly.type
_entity_poly.pdbx_seq_one_letter_code
_entity_poly.pdbx_strand_id
1 'polypeptide(L)'
;MKMIAVLFSIMLFVQGCAYAISPGMADKADKTVLFEKLQADPDSFKGKLIIMGGTIAQTSDVNQGTLIEVTQKPLDYWGKPERTKRTGGRFLVFHRGPLNLMAYAPGVDITIAGEVLETGSPMLGGKQYDYPVLFAKELKLWEQEPRSHDKPRWMDPLHDPANSGRPE
;
A
#
# COMPACT_ATOMS: atom_id res chain seq x y z
N MET A 1 41.10 -22.42 -9.78
CA MET A 1 40.02 -22.16 -10.74
C MET A 1 38.63 -22.57 -10.20
N LYS A 2 38.45 -23.72 -9.53
CA LYS A 2 37.13 -24.15 -9.01
C LYS A 2 36.56 -23.25 -7.89
N MET A 3 37.42 -22.70 -7.02
CA MET A 3 36.98 -21.80 -5.91
C MET A 3 36.51 -20.43 -6.44
N ILE A 4 37.07 -19.90 -7.52
CA ILE A 4 36.68 -18.63 -8.12
C ILE A 4 35.31 -18.76 -8.81
N ALA A 5 34.99 -19.92 -9.39
CA ALA A 5 33.71 -20.19 -10.02
C ALA A 5 32.57 -20.27 -8.95
N VAL A 6 32.86 -20.81 -7.75
CA VAL A 6 31.90 -20.89 -6.64
C VAL A 6 31.60 -19.49 -6.06
N LEU A 7 32.64 -18.64 -5.90
CA LEU A 7 32.46 -17.26 -5.45
C LEU A 7 31.66 -16.42 -6.44
N PHE A 8 31.86 -16.62 -7.75
CA PHE A 8 31.08 -15.92 -8.78
C PHE A 8 29.62 -16.38 -8.85
N SER A 9 29.35 -17.66 -8.53
CA SER A 9 27.98 -18.21 -8.47
C SER A 9 27.17 -17.68 -7.30
N ILE A 10 27.81 -17.35 -6.16
CA ILE A 10 27.15 -16.80 -4.98
C ILE A 10 26.78 -15.33 -5.16
N MET A 11 27.50 -14.58 -6.00
CA MET A 11 27.27 -13.16 -6.24
C MET A 11 26.04 -12.86 -7.13
N LEU A 12 25.48 -13.89 -7.79
CA LEU A 12 24.30 -13.75 -8.68
C LEU A 12 22.95 -13.81 -7.95
N PHE A 13 22.92 -14.08 -6.64
CA PHE A 13 21.66 -14.27 -5.88
C PHE A 13 21.17 -13.03 -5.11
N VAL A 14 21.80 -11.86 -5.25
CA VAL A 14 21.40 -10.64 -4.53
C VAL A 14 20.85 -9.61 -5.52
N GLN A 15 19.74 -9.92 -6.17
CA GLN A 15 19.01 -8.96 -7.03
C GLN A 15 17.52 -8.92 -6.62
N GLY A 16 17.26 -8.58 -5.38
CA GLY A 16 15.91 -8.38 -4.88
C GLY A 16 15.67 -6.95 -4.42
N CYS A 17 15.78 -5.95 -5.32
CA CYS A 17 15.21 -4.64 -5.03
C CYS A 17 13.69 -4.76 -5.11
N ALA A 18 13.03 -4.93 -3.97
CA ALA A 18 11.57 -4.97 -3.88
C ALA A 18 11.01 -3.54 -4.03
N TYR A 19 10.87 -3.07 -5.27
CA TYR A 19 10.05 -1.90 -5.55
C TYR A 19 8.60 -2.20 -5.19
N ALA A 20 7.89 -1.18 -4.68
CA ALA A 20 6.47 -1.31 -4.36
C ALA A 20 5.63 -1.73 -5.57
N ILE A 21 5.92 -1.13 -6.71
CA ILE A 21 5.25 -1.35 -8.00
C ILE A 21 6.32 -1.71 -9.04
N SER A 22 5.98 -2.60 -9.95
CA SER A 22 6.90 -3.03 -11.01
C SER A 22 7.41 -1.83 -11.83
N PRO A 23 8.68 -1.82 -12.26
CA PRO A 23 9.27 -0.71 -13.02
C PRO A 23 8.44 -0.34 -14.25
N GLY A 24 7.98 -1.32 -15.02
CA GLY A 24 7.18 -1.08 -16.22
C GLY A 24 5.83 -0.43 -15.97
N MET A 25 5.25 -0.60 -14.77
CA MET A 25 4.04 0.08 -14.35
C MET A 25 4.37 1.48 -13.81
N ALA A 26 5.45 1.60 -13.03
CA ALA A 26 5.91 2.86 -12.46
C ALA A 26 6.34 3.89 -13.51
N ASP A 27 6.91 3.43 -14.63
CA ASP A 27 7.31 4.29 -15.76
C ASP A 27 6.12 4.85 -16.54
N LYS A 28 5.00 4.10 -16.57
CA LYS A 28 3.77 4.53 -17.25
C LYS A 28 2.88 5.41 -16.39
N ALA A 29 3.10 5.42 -15.09
CA ALA A 29 2.27 6.18 -14.15
C ALA A 29 2.53 7.69 -14.28
N ASP A 30 1.45 8.48 -14.29
CA ASP A 30 1.51 9.94 -14.22
C ASP A 30 1.85 10.38 -12.80
N LYS A 31 3.11 10.79 -12.60
CA LYS A 31 3.65 11.23 -11.31
C LYS A 31 3.28 12.69 -10.96
N THR A 32 2.59 13.39 -11.86
CA THR A 32 2.23 14.80 -11.67
C THR A 32 0.87 14.98 -10.99
N VAL A 33 0.11 13.88 -10.84
CA VAL A 33 -1.22 13.90 -10.24
C VAL A 33 -1.10 14.00 -8.71
N LEU A 34 -1.46 15.18 -8.20
CA LEU A 34 -1.57 15.40 -6.75
C LEU A 34 -2.93 14.91 -6.26
N PHE A 35 -2.93 14.29 -5.07
CA PHE A 35 -4.15 13.70 -4.50
C PHE A 35 -5.26 14.75 -4.28
N GLU A 36 -4.91 15.96 -3.83
CA GLU A 36 -5.86 17.04 -3.62
C GLU A 36 -6.59 17.43 -4.92
N LYS A 37 -5.88 17.44 -6.04
CA LYS A 37 -6.47 17.71 -7.36
C LYS A 37 -7.37 16.58 -7.82
N LEU A 38 -6.91 15.32 -7.61
CA LEU A 38 -7.69 14.13 -7.91
C LEU A 38 -9.00 14.08 -7.11
N GLN A 39 -8.95 14.48 -5.84
CA GLN A 39 -10.12 14.50 -4.96
C GLN A 39 -11.10 15.60 -5.35
N ALA A 40 -10.60 16.77 -5.79
CA ALA A 40 -11.44 17.89 -6.19
C ALA A 40 -12.18 17.63 -7.51
N ASP A 41 -11.56 16.95 -8.46
CA ASP A 41 -12.12 16.67 -9.79
C ASP A 41 -11.56 15.34 -10.35
N PRO A 42 -12.12 14.19 -9.93
CA PRO A 42 -11.66 12.88 -10.39
C PRO A 42 -11.80 12.69 -11.90
N ASP A 43 -12.85 13.24 -12.51
CA ASP A 43 -13.17 13.00 -13.91
C ASP A 43 -12.15 13.63 -14.86
N SER A 44 -11.48 14.72 -14.46
CA SER A 44 -10.36 15.32 -15.23
C SER A 44 -9.14 14.39 -15.32
N PHE A 45 -9.08 13.36 -14.50
CA PHE A 45 -7.98 12.36 -14.47
C PHE A 45 -8.41 10.99 -14.99
N LYS A 46 -9.65 10.85 -15.48
CA LYS A 46 -10.17 9.58 -16.03
C LYS A 46 -9.18 8.94 -16.98
N GLY A 47 -8.94 7.63 -16.79
CA GLY A 47 -8.06 6.83 -17.62
C GLY A 47 -6.56 7.01 -17.34
N LYS A 48 -6.16 7.96 -16.50
CA LYS A 48 -4.76 8.10 -16.12
C LYS A 48 -4.35 6.98 -15.17
N LEU A 49 -3.20 6.38 -15.46
CA LEU A 49 -2.54 5.46 -14.54
C LEU A 49 -1.75 6.27 -13.52
N ILE A 50 -2.03 6.05 -12.24
CA ILE A 50 -1.37 6.74 -11.13
C ILE A 50 -0.93 5.75 -10.06
N ILE A 51 0.01 6.17 -9.21
CA ILE A 51 0.45 5.39 -8.05
C ILE A 51 0.06 6.17 -6.79
N MET A 52 -0.71 5.52 -5.94
CA MET A 52 -1.16 6.05 -4.66
C MET A 52 -0.94 5.02 -3.56
N GLY A 53 -0.91 5.46 -2.33
CA GLY A 53 -0.85 4.54 -1.19
C GLY A 53 -1.47 5.11 0.06
N GLY A 54 -1.55 4.26 1.05
CA GLY A 54 -2.13 4.60 2.33
C GLY A 54 -2.39 3.39 3.20
N THR A 55 -3.27 3.55 4.17
CA THR A 55 -3.70 2.48 5.07
C THR A 55 -5.13 2.07 4.73
N ILE A 56 -5.36 0.79 4.62
CA ILE A 56 -6.69 0.21 4.40
C ILE A 56 -7.60 0.61 5.57
N ALA A 57 -8.72 1.25 5.25
CA ALA A 57 -9.76 1.58 6.21
C ALA A 57 -10.82 0.49 6.26
N GLN A 58 -11.20 -0.04 5.09
CA GLN A 58 -12.20 -1.09 4.96
C GLN A 58 -11.99 -1.85 3.65
N THR A 59 -12.35 -3.14 3.65
CA THR A 59 -12.40 -3.97 2.44
C THR A 59 -13.74 -4.70 2.41
N SER A 60 -14.38 -4.73 1.25
CA SER A 60 -15.68 -5.38 1.07
C SER A 60 -15.78 -6.04 -0.30
N ASP A 61 -16.46 -7.19 -0.34
CA ASP A 61 -16.81 -7.82 -1.59
C ASP A 61 -17.98 -7.08 -2.24
N VAL A 62 -17.87 -6.87 -3.53
CA VAL A 62 -18.90 -6.25 -4.37
C VAL A 62 -19.16 -7.12 -5.60
N ASN A 63 -20.23 -6.81 -6.33
CA ASN A 63 -20.48 -7.50 -7.59
C ASN A 63 -19.25 -7.36 -8.51
N GLN A 64 -18.73 -8.49 -8.96
CA GLN A 64 -17.59 -8.62 -9.88
C GLN A 64 -16.19 -8.33 -9.27
N GLY A 65 -16.05 -8.15 -7.97
CA GLY A 65 -14.73 -7.93 -7.38
C GLY A 65 -14.73 -7.53 -5.91
N THR A 66 -13.65 -6.88 -5.53
CA THR A 66 -13.42 -6.39 -4.17
C THR A 66 -13.19 -4.88 -4.20
N LEU A 67 -13.85 -4.16 -3.32
CA LEU A 67 -13.68 -2.72 -3.11
C LEU A 67 -12.89 -2.48 -1.82
N ILE A 68 -11.80 -1.73 -1.93
CA ILE A 68 -10.93 -1.37 -0.81
C ILE A 68 -11.02 0.13 -0.60
N GLU A 69 -11.39 0.57 0.59
CA GLU A 69 -11.31 1.96 1.01
C GLU A 69 -9.95 2.21 1.67
N VAL A 70 -9.25 3.23 1.19
CA VAL A 70 -7.88 3.56 1.63
C VAL A 70 -7.82 4.98 2.15
N THR A 71 -7.29 5.16 3.37
CA THR A 71 -6.89 6.46 3.88
C THR A 71 -5.54 6.82 3.26
N GLN A 72 -5.53 7.83 2.40
CA GLN A 72 -4.36 8.24 1.64
C GLN A 72 -3.21 8.68 2.57
N LYS A 73 -2.00 8.27 2.22
CA LYS A 73 -0.74 8.73 2.84
C LYS A 73 0.30 9.03 1.77
N PRO A 74 1.21 9.99 2.02
CA PRO A 74 2.39 10.15 1.18
C PRO A 74 3.18 8.85 1.07
N LEU A 75 3.85 8.66 -0.06
CA LEU A 75 4.75 7.52 -0.27
C LEU A 75 6.19 7.98 -0.09
N ASP A 76 7.00 7.13 0.53
CA ASP A 76 8.44 7.30 0.61
C ASP A 76 9.13 6.97 -0.74
N TYR A 77 10.46 7.06 -0.76
CA TYR A 77 11.28 6.78 -1.95
C TYR A 77 11.06 5.35 -2.50
N TRP A 78 10.75 4.39 -1.64
CA TRP A 78 10.50 2.99 -2.02
C TRP A 78 9.05 2.71 -2.42
N GLY A 79 8.21 3.73 -2.33
CA GLY A 79 6.78 3.63 -2.59
C GLY A 79 5.98 3.06 -1.43
N LYS A 80 6.55 3.00 -0.21
CA LYS A 80 5.84 2.60 1.00
C LYS A 80 5.09 3.79 1.59
N PRO A 81 3.84 3.62 2.08
CA PRO A 81 3.14 4.67 2.81
C PRO A 81 3.93 5.13 4.05
N GLU A 82 4.13 6.44 4.18
CA GLU A 82 4.84 7.02 5.31
C GLU A 82 4.10 6.79 6.63
N ARG A 83 4.86 6.63 7.72
CA ARG A 83 4.33 6.60 9.09
C ARG A 83 4.00 8.02 9.57
N THR A 84 2.97 8.59 9.02
CA THR A 84 2.53 9.95 9.32
C THR A 84 1.04 9.98 9.68
N LYS A 85 0.65 11.03 10.42
CA LYS A 85 -0.78 11.37 10.62
C LYS A 85 -1.33 12.23 9.47
N ARG A 86 -0.47 12.68 8.55
CA ARG A 86 -0.90 13.46 7.38
C ARG A 86 -1.70 12.54 6.45
N THR A 87 -2.85 13.01 6.05
CA THR A 87 -3.69 12.37 5.04
C THR A 87 -4.31 13.43 4.16
N GLY A 88 -4.37 13.17 2.86
CA GLY A 88 -5.12 14.01 1.92
C GLY A 88 -6.61 13.68 1.90
N GLY A 89 -7.03 12.59 2.54
CA GLY A 89 -8.40 12.11 2.53
C GLY A 89 -8.50 10.62 2.25
N ARG A 90 -9.54 10.20 1.55
CA ARG A 90 -9.80 8.80 1.21
C ARG A 90 -9.97 8.61 -0.28
N PHE A 91 -9.68 7.42 -0.76
CA PHE A 91 -9.98 6.97 -2.10
C PHE A 91 -10.39 5.50 -2.08
N LEU A 92 -11.03 5.07 -3.14
CA LEU A 92 -11.48 3.70 -3.32
C LEU A 92 -10.62 3.00 -4.37
N VAL A 93 -10.41 1.71 -4.17
CA VAL A 93 -9.71 0.84 -5.11
C VAL A 93 -10.61 -0.31 -5.46
N PHE A 94 -10.99 -0.43 -6.72
CA PHE A 94 -11.73 -1.57 -7.22
C PHE A 94 -10.76 -2.58 -7.83
N HIS A 95 -10.77 -3.80 -7.32
CA HIS A 95 -10.05 -4.94 -7.87
C HIS A 95 -11.03 -5.93 -8.48
N ARG A 96 -10.81 -6.33 -9.73
CA ARG A 96 -11.64 -7.35 -10.39
C ARG A 96 -11.34 -8.73 -9.80
N GLY A 97 -12.36 -9.40 -9.32
CA GLY A 97 -12.26 -10.70 -8.66
C GLY A 97 -12.03 -10.60 -7.15
N PRO A 98 -12.13 -11.74 -6.47
CA PRO A 98 -12.03 -11.79 -5.00
C PRO A 98 -10.60 -11.59 -4.52
N LEU A 99 -10.43 -10.87 -3.41
CA LEU A 99 -9.19 -10.78 -2.66
C LEU A 99 -9.35 -11.50 -1.31
N ASN A 100 -8.23 -11.90 -0.73
CA ASN A 100 -8.24 -12.44 0.63
C ASN A 100 -8.45 -11.32 1.65
N LEU A 101 -9.68 -11.17 2.17
CA LEU A 101 -10.05 -10.10 3.09
C LEU A 101 -9.21 -10.07 4.37
N MET A 102 -8.64 -11.21 4.79
CA MET A 102 -7.73 -11.25 5.94
C MET A 102 -6.39 -10.59 5.65
N ALA A 103 -5.87 -10.75 4.43
CA ALA A 103 -4.63 -10.10 4.01
C ALA A 103 -4.85 -8.60 3.76
N TYR A 104 -6.02 -8.23 3.25
CA TYR A 104 -6.42 -6.85 2.99
C TYR A 104 -7.24 -6.26 4.15
N ALA A 105 -6.85 -6.58 5.40
CA ALA A 105 -7.57 -6.14 6.59
C ALA A 105 -7.37 -4.64 6.88
N PRO A 106 -8.31 -4.01 7.60
CA PRO A 106 -8.14 -2.65 8.10
C PRO A 106 -6.83 -2.47 8.86
N GLY A 107 -6.15 -1.36 8.62
CA GLY A 107 -4.88 -1.04 9.25
C GLY A 107 -3.64 -1.47 8.43
N VAL A 108 -3.76 -2.35 7.46
CA VAL A 108 -2.65 -2.75 6.58
C VAL A 108 -2.28 -1.60 5.64
N ASP A 109 -0.98 -1.32 5.51
CA ASP A 109 -0.48 -0.35 4.54
C ASP A 109 -0.41 -0.98 3.14
N ILE A 110 -0.83 -0.20 2.13
CA ILE A 110 -0.94 -0.65 0.74
C ILE A 110 -0.44 0.42 -0.22
N THR A 111 0.21 -0.02 -1.29
CA THR A 111 0.53 0.82 -2.46
C THR A 111 -0.16 0.25 -3.68
N ILE A 112 -0.73 1.11 -4.49
CA ILE A 112 -1.59 0.77 -5.61
C ILE A 112 -1.08 1.50 -6.86
N ALA A 113 -0.86 0.77 -7.95
CA ALA A 113 -0.90 1.33 -9.29
C ALA A 113 -2.30 1.09 -9.85
N GLY A 114 -3.00 2.15 -10.20
CA GLY A 114 -4.39 2.06 -10.65
C GLY A 114 -4.75 3.13 -11.68
N GLU A 115 -5.73 2.79 -12.49
CA GLU A 115 -6.31 3.70 -13.47
C GLU A 115 -7.50 4.44 -12.85
N VAL A 116 -7.53 5.75 -12.97
CA VAL A 116 -8.63 6.56 -12.43
C VAL A 116 -9.92 6.26 -13.19
N LEU A 117 -10.95 5.85 -12.47
CA LEU A 117 -12.29 5.66 -13.01
C LEU A 117 -13.09 6.97 -12.98
N GLU A 118 -13.97 7.13 -13.93
CA GLU A 118 -14.95 8.23 -13.92
C GLU A 118 -15.97 8.07 -12.80
N THR A 119 -16.52 9.18 -12.35
CA THR A 119 -17.64 9.22 -11.42
C THR A 119 -18.84 8.46 -12.02
N GLY A 120 -19.40 7.53 -11.25
CA GLY A 120 -20.50 6.67 -11.74
C GLY A 120 -20.09 5.61 -12.75
N SER A 121 -18.80 5.19 -12.76
CA SER A 121 -18.30 4.17 -13.70
C SER A 121 -19.20 2.94 -13.79
N PRO A 122 -19.49 2.44 -15.02
CA PRO A 122 -20.24 1.20 -15.23
C PRO A 122 -19.58 -0.02 -14.58
N MET A 123 -18.24 -0.03 -14.37
CA MET A 123 -17.52 -1.09 -13.67
C MET A 123 -18.02 -1.30 -12.23
N LEU A 124 -18.61 -0.26 -11.64
CA LEU A 124 -19.17 -0.29 -10.29
C LEU A 124 -20.69 -0.19 -10.31
N GLY A 125 -21.33 -0.61 -11.41
CA GLY A 125 -22.78 -0.57 -11.57
C GLY A 125 -23.37 0.84 -11.65
N GLY A 126 -22.58 1.83 -12.07
CA GLY A 126 -22.99 3.24 -12.17
C GLY A 126 -23.15 3.94 -10.81
N LYS A 127 -22.75 3.29 -9.70
CA LYS A 127 -22.82 3.91 -8.39
C LYS A 127 -21.83 5.08 -8.28
N GLN A 128 -22.32 6.20 -7.79
CA GLN A 128 -21.47 7.33 -7.42
C GLN A 128 -20.87 7.13 -6.02
N TYR A 129 -19.63 7.53 -5.88
CA TYR A 129 -18.90 7.53 -4.63
C TYR A 129 -18.39 8.94 -4.34
N ASP A 130 -18.32 9.30 -3.06
CA ASP A 130 -17.81 10.59 -2.61
C ASP A 130 -16.28 10.70 -2.71
N TYR A 131 -15.62 9.63 -3.08
CA TYR A 131 -14.16 9.54 -3.17
C TYR A 131 -13.73 9.13 -4.58
N PRO A 132 -12.53 9.56 -5.03
CA PRO A 132 -11.93 9.06 -6.26
C PRO A 132 -11.83 7.53 -6.25
N VAL A 133 -12.08 6.90 -7.39
CA VAL A 133 -11.99 5.45 -7.53
C VAL A 133 -10.88 5.09 -8.50
N LEU A 134 -10.03 4.16 -8.10
CA LEU A 134 -8.97 3.58 -8.93
C LEU A 134 -9.33 2.14 -9.30
N PHE A 135 -9.17 1.79 -10.57
CA PHE A 135 -9.17 0.40 -11.01
C PHE A 135 -7.76 -0.18 -10.81
N ALA A 136 -7.64 -1.14 -9.91
CA ALA A 136 -6.35 -1.74 -9.56
C ALA A 136 -5.72 -2.45 -10.76
N LYS A 137 -4.47 -2.13 -11.05
CA LYS A 137 -3.60 -2.84 -11.99
C LYS A 137 -2.53 -3.64 -11.25
N GLU A 138 -1.99 -3.07 -10.16
CA GLU A 138 -1.01 -3.71 -9.31
C GLU A 138 -1.22 -3.26 -7.86
N LEU A 139 -1.13 -4.20 -6.93
CA LEU A 139 -1.31 -3.98 -5.48
C LEU A 139 -0.10 -4.53 -4.74
N LYS A 140 0.44 -3.74 -3.82
CA LYS A 140 1.51 -4.14 -2.91
C LYS A 140 1.05 -3.93 -1.48
N LEU A 141 0.89 -5.01 -0.72
CA LEU A 141 0.72 -4.95 0.73
C LEU A 141 2.08 -4.84 1.41
N TRP A 142 2.12 -4.09 2.49
CA TRP A 142 3.30 -3.96 3.34
C TRP A 142 3.08 -4.69 4.65
N GLU A 143 4.06 -5.48 5.04
CA GLU A 143 4.03 -6.12 6.36
C GLU A 143 3.98 -5.05 7.44
N GLN A 144 3.05 -5.24 8.38
CA GLN A 144 3.00 -4.40 9.57
C GLN A 144 4.15 -4.81 10.48
N GLU A 145 5.10 -3.92 10.67
CA GLU A 145 6.03 -4.09 11.78
C GLU A 145 5.24 -4.01 13.09
N PRO A 146 5.47 -4.95 14.03
CA PRO A 146 4.81 -4.90 15.34
C PRO A 146 4.92 -3.49 15.93
N ARG A 147 3.77 -2.94 16.34
CA ARG A 147 3.77 -1.65 17.04
C ARG A 147 4.61 -1.80 18.30
N SER A 148 5.29 -0.75 18.71
CA SER A 148 6.11 -0.78 19.94
C SER A 148 5.31 -1.25 21.17
N HIS A 149 3.97 -1.07 21.17
CA HIS A 149 3.07 -1.55 22.20
C HIS A 149 2.78 -3.06 22.13
N ASP A 150 2.99 -3.68 20.96
CA ASP A 150 2.79 -5.12 20.76
C ASP A 150 4.07 -5.91 21.02
N LYS A 151 5.20 -5.23 21.26
CA LYS A 151 6.44 -5.88 21.68
C LYS A 151 6.28 -6.34 23.12
N PRO A 152 6.42 -7.65 23.40
CA PRO A 152 6.46 -8.13 24.76
C PRO A 152 7.53 -7.36 25.57
N ARG A 153 7.23 -7.06 26.82
CA ARG A 153 8.09 -6.25 27.70
C ARG A 153 9.53 -6.74 27.79
N TRP A 154 9.76 -8.04 27.59
CA TRP A 154 11.10 -8.65 27.55
C TRP A 154 11.92 -8.29 26.30
N MET A 155 11.29 -7.77 25.24
CA MET A 155 11.99 -7.24 24.05
C MET A 155 12.37 -5.77 24.16
N ASP A 156 12.02 -5.10 25.26
CA ASP A 156 12.43 -3.73 25.53
C ASP A 156 13.92 -3.73 25.92
N PRO A 157 14.84 -3.08 25.18
CA PRO A 157 16.26 -3.01 25.53
C PRO A 157 16.52 -2.35 26.88
N LEU A 158 15.56 -1.59 27.40
CA LEU A 158 15.61 -0.92 28.70
C LEU A 158 14.99 -1.76 29.82
N HIS A 159 14.42 -2.92 29.49
CA HIS A 159 13.86 -3.82 30.50
C HIS A 159 14.98 -4.72 31.05
N ASP A 160 15.60 -4.29 32.14
CA ASP A 160 16.50 -5.13 32.94
C ASP A 160 15.66 -5.99 33.92
N PRO A 161 15.57 -7.32 33.68
CA PRO A 161 14.83 -8.20 34.59
C PRO A 161 15.44 -8.25 36.00
N ALA A 162 16.70 -7.85 36.18
CA ALA A 162 17.39 -7.80 37.47
C ALA A 162 16.95 -6.63 38.37
N ASN A 163 16.30 -5.59 37.76
CA ASN A 163 15.86 -4.41 38.50
C ASN A 163 14.34 -4.41 38.83
N SER A 164 13.62 -5.45 38.44
CA SER A 164 12.17 -5.57 38.68
C SER A 164 11.79 -6.03 40.10
N GLY A 165 12.74 -6.19 41.01
CA GLY A 165 12.54 -6.81 42.31
C GLY A 165 13.07 -6.05 43.52
N ARG A 166 13.26 -4.73 43.50
CA ARG A 166 13.59 -3.99 44.73
C ARG A 166 12.33 -3.32 45.27
N PRO A 167 11.72 -3.84 46.35
CA PRO A 167 10.74 -3.09 47.12
C PRO A 167 11.44 -1.93 47.88
N GLU A 168 10.82 -0.76 47.87
CA GLU A 168 11.17 0.33 48.78
C GLU A 168 10.87 -0.03 50.23
#